data_652493b0e5c35c0e620ff7e87dba5818
#
_entry.id   652493b0e5c35c0e620ff7e87dba5818
#
_cell.length_a   1.000
_cell.length_b   1.000
_cell.length_c   1.000
_cell.angle_alpha   90.00
_cell.angle_beta   90.00
_cell.angle_gamma   90.00
#
_symmetry.space_group_name_H-M   'P 1'
#
loop_
_entity.id
_entity.type
_entity.pdbx_description
1 polymer ?
#
loop_
_entity_poly.entity_id
_entity_poly.type
_entity_poly.pdbx_seq_one_letter_code
_entity_poly.pdbx_strand_id
1 'polypeptide(L)'
;MQTNDHIIRDYDLVLDAEFGKPGTPERTRATEVAYSFYTGQILHTARKEAGLTQTELAQKINLTKSYISKIEKGHINPSAGLFFTIINALGMKVEIVKAIC
;
A
#
# COMPACT_ATOMS: atom_id res chain seq x y z
N MET A 1 -10.27 8.65 11.11
CA MET A 1 -8.86 8.67 10.76
C MET A 1 -8.55 9.76 9.76
N GLN A 2 -8.45 10.94 10.28
CA GLN A 2 -8.16 12.11 9.46
C GLN A 2 -6.77 12.07 8.86
N THR A 3 -5.86 11.44 9.59
CA THR A 3 -4.45 11.41 9.24
C THR A 3 -4.20 10.81 7.85
N ASN A 4 -4.92 9.73 7.52
CA ASN A 4 -4.71 9.06 6.24
C ASN A 4 -5.12 9.93 5.05
N ASP A 5 -6.24 10.64 5.17
CA ASP A 5 -6.67 11.54 4.12
C ASP A 5 -5.69 12.66 3.90
N HIS A 6 -5.16 13.21 4.99
CA HIS A 6 -4.18 14.28 4.93
C HIS A 6 -2.89 13.82 4.27
N ILE A 7 -2.41 12.65 4.64
CA ILE A 7 -1.18 12.09 4.07
C ILE A 7 -1.32 11.84 2.58
N ILE A 8 -2.45 11.28 2.15
CA ILE A 8 -2.68 11.01 0.74
C ILE A 8 -2.70 12.30 -0.06
N ARG A 9 -3.30 13.33 0.48
CA ARG A 9 -3.37 14.62 -0.17
C ARG A 9 -2.00 15.26 -0.33
N ASP A 10 -1.20 15.23 0.73
CA ASP A 10 0.16 15.75 0.68
C ASP A 10 0.99 14.99 -0.34
N TYR A 11 0.81 13.68 -0.39
CA TYR A 11 1.52 12.84 -1.34
C TYR A 11 1.17 13.20 -2.77
N ASP A 12 -0.09 13.48 -3.02
CA ASP A 12 -0.55 13.87 -4.36
C ASP A 12 0.08 15.20 -4.80
N LEU A 13 0.20 16.16 -3.89
CA LEU A 13 0.88 17.42 -4.18
C LEU A 13 2.34 17.22 -4.54
N VAL A 14 3.00 16.31 -3.83
CA VAL A 14 4.40 15.98 -4.14
C VAL A 14 4.51 15.38 -5.54
N LEU A 15 3.60 14.49 -5.89
CA LEU A 15 3.60 13.89 -7.22
C LEU A 15 3.40 14.93 -8.30
N ASP A 16 2.50 15.89 -8.09
CA ASP A 16 2.29 16.97 -9.05
C ASP A 16 3.55 17.79 -9.28
N ALA A 17 4.27 18.07 -8.20
CA ALA A 17 5.46 18.90 -8.28
C ALA A 17 6.63 18.18 -8.95
N GLU A 18 6.79 16.89 -8.72
CA GLU A 18 7.97 16.14 -9.14
C GLU A 18 7.78 15.33 -10.42
N PHE A 19 6.57 14.86 -10.69
CA PHE A 19 6.35 13.88 -11.76
C PHE A 19 5.40 14.36 -12.85
N GLY A 20 5.02 15.62 -12.82
CA GLY A 20 4.14 16.18 -13.83
C GLY A 20 2.69 16.20 -13.40
N LYS A 21 1.84 16.69 -14.29
CA LYS A 21 0.43 16.89 -13.98
C LYS A 21 -0.38 15.65 -14.22
N PRO A 22 -1.52 15.48 -13.52
CA PRO A 22 -2.38 14.33 -13.74
C PRO A 22 -2.80 14.22 -15.20
N GLY A 23 -2.91 13.00 -15.66
CA GLY A 23 -3.34 12.73 -17.04
C GLY A 23 -2.22 12.58 -18.04
N THR A 24 -0.97 12.92 -17.67
CA THR A 24 0.16 12.66 -18.57
C THR A 24 0.65 11.23 -18.37
N PRO A 25 1.26 10.61 -19.40
CA PRO A 25 1.82 9.27 -19.25
C PRO A 25 2.88 9.19 -18.14
N GLU A 26 3.72 10.21 -18.01
CA GLU A 26 4.73 10.26 -16.96
C GLU A 26 4.09 10.27 -15.58
N ARG A 27 3.04 11.09 -15.40
CA ARG A 27 2.35 11.17 -14.11
C ARG A 27 1.65 9.86 -13.78
N THR A 28 1.01 9.23 -14.76
CA THR A 28 0.31 7.96 -14.53
C THR A 28 1.30 6.88 -14.08
N ARG A 29 2.42 6.76 -14.77
CA ARG A 29 3.44 5.78 -14.41
C ARG A 29 4.04 6.05 -13.04
N ALA A 30 4.36 7.31 -12.77
CA ALA A 30 4.91 7.70 -11.48
C ALA A 30 3.92 7.42 -10.35
N THR A 31 2.64 7.67 -10.58
CA THR A 31 1.60 7.42 -9.59
C THR A 31 1.50 5.93 -9.28
N GLU A 32 1.55 5.07 -10.30
CA GLU A 32 1.48 3.63 -10.09
C GLU A 32 2.67 3.13 -9.27
N VAL A 33 3.88 3.59 -9.59
CA VAL A 33 5.07 3.21 -8.84
C VAL A 33 4.98 3.69 -7.40
N ALA A 34 4.54 4.94 -7.21
CA ALA A 34 4.43 5.52 -5.89
C ALA A 34 3.39 4.78 -5.04
N TYR A 35 2.25 4.41 -5.63
CA TYR A 35 1.22 3.67 -4.90
C TYR A 35 1.69 2.27 -4.53
N SER A 36 2.43 1.61 -5.42
CA SER A 36 2.99 0.29 -5.11
C SER A 36 3.95 0.37 -3.93
N PHE A 37 4.81 1.39 -3.93
CA PHE A 37 5.75 1.60 -2.84
C PHE A 37 5.01 1.90 -1.53
N TYR A 38 4.03 2.79 -1.59
CA TYR A 38 3.27 3.19 -0.42
C TYR A 38 2.48 2.03 0.17
N THR A 39 1.82 1.27 -0.70
CA THR A 39 1.08 0.08 -0.28
C THR A 39 2.01 -0.92 0.39
N GLY A 40 3.20 -1.12 -0.19
CA GLY A 40 4.20 -2.02 0.39
C GLY A 40 4.62 -1.58 1.79
N GLN A 41 4.80 -0.27 2.00
CA GLN A 41 5.17 0.25 3.31
C GLN A 41 4.07 0.05 4.33
N ILE A 42 2.82 0.28 3.93
CA ILE A 42 1.68 0.06 4.83
C ILE A 42 1.63 -1.40 5.26
N LEU A 43 1.77 -2.32 4.33
CA LEU A 43 1.70 -3.75 4.64
C LEU A 43 2.89 -4.20 5.48
N HIS A 44 4.07 -3.68 5.20
CA HIS A 44 5.26 -3.97 5.98
C HIS A 44 5.07 -3.54 7.43
N THR A 45 4.62 -2.31 7.64
CA THR A 45 4.39 -1.77 8.99
C THR A 45 3.31 -2.57 9.70
N ALA A 46 2.21 -2.85 9.02
CA ALA A 46 1.10 -3.60 9.63
C ALA A 46 1.56 -5.01 10.04
N ARG A 47 2.37 -5.65 9.21
CA ARG A 47 2.89 -6.97 9.54
C ARG A 47 3.80 -6.91 10.75
N LYS A 48 4.67 -5.92 10.80
CA LYS A 48 5.56 -5.73 11.96
C LYS A 48 4.78 -5.50 13.24
N GLU A 49 3.75 -4.68 13.18
CA GLU A 49 2.90 -4.40 14.33
C GLU A 49 2.13 -5.64 14.80
N ALA A 50 1.79 -6.50 13.85
CA ALA A 50 1.11 -7.77 14.18
C ALA A 50 2.09 -8.82 14.74
N GLY A 51 3.39 -8.55 14.68
CA GLY A 51 4.39 -9.46 15.21
C GLY A 51 4.64 -10.68 14.33
N LEU A 52 4.33 -10.61 13.04
CA LEU A 52 4.50 -11.74 12.14
C LEU A 52 5.73 -11.55 11.24
N THR A 53 6.40 -12.67 10.95
CA THR A 53 7.44 -12.66 9.92
C THR A 53 6.78 -12.75 8.55
N GLN A 54 7.57 -12.47 7.50
CA GLN A 54 7.07 -12.62 6.13
C GLN A 54 6.66 -14.06 5.85
N THR A 55 7.40 -15.02 6.37
CA THR A 55 7.09 -16.44 6.21
C THR A 55 5.76 -16.79 6.88
N GLU A 56 5.57 -16.31 8.10
CA GLU A 56 4.33 -16.57 8.82
C GLU A 56 3.11 -16.00 8.12
N LEU A 57 3.23 -14.77 7.64
CA LEU A 57 2.13 -14.16 6.89
C LEU A 57 1.86 -14.92 5.61
N ALA A 58 2.90 -15.28 4.88
CA ALA A 58 2.75 -16.02 3.63
C ALA A 58 2.02 -17.35 3.86
N GLN A 59 2.37 -18.06 4.93
CA GLN A 59 1.71 -19.32 5.27
C GLN A 59 0.23 -19.11 5.58
N LYS A 60 -0.10 -18.03 6.26
CA LYS A 60 -1.49 -17.73 6.62
C LYS A 60 -2.39 -17.54 5.41
N ILE A 61 -1.86 -16.98 4.36
CA ILE A 61 -2.66 -16.64 3.18
C ILE A 61 -2.27 -17.45 1.95
N ASN A 62 -1.49 -18.51 2.16
CA ASN A 62 -1.15 -19.46 1.09
C ASN A 62 -0.34 -18.83 -0.05
N LEU A 63 0.58 -17.93 0.30
CA LEU A 63 1.50 -17.31 -0.65
C LEU A 63 2.93 -17.66 -0.26
N THR A 64 3.88 -17.29 -1.11
CA THR A 64 5.29 -17.50 -0.81
C THR A 64 5.87 -16.29 -0.09
N LYS A 65 6.92 -16.52 0.69
CA LYS A 65 7.67 -15.44 1.32
C LYS A 65 8.20 -14.46 0.30
N SER A 66 8.67 -14.99 -0.84
CA SER A 66 9.19 -14.16 -1.91
C SER A 66 8.15 -13.17 -2.44
N TYR A 67 6.91 -13.64 -2.57
CA TYR A 67 5.83 -12.78 -3.05
C TYR A 67 5.53 -11.66 -2.05
N ILE A 68 5.45 -12.01 -0.77
CA ILE A 68 5.25 -11.01 0.29
C ILE A 68 6.39 -10.00 0.29
N SER A 69 7.62 -10.45 0.17
CA SER A 69 8.77 -9.56 0.12
C SER A 69 8.70 -8.58 -1.04
N LYS A 70 8.29 -9.06 -2.21
CA LYS A 70 8.16 -8.19 -3.39
C LYS A 70 7.07 -7.16 -3.23
N ILE A 71 5.95 -7.53 -2.60
CA ILE A 71 4.88 -6.57 -2.30
C ILE A 71 5.40 -5.48 -1.36
N GLU A 72 6.08 -5.89 -0.30
CA GLU A 72 6.55 -4.92 0.71
C GLU A 72 7.63 -3.99 0.17
N LYS A 73 8.38 -4.43 -0.83
CA LYS A 73 9.39 -3.60 -1.48
C LYS A 73 8.82 -2.70 -2.58
N GLY A 74 7.54 -2.85 -2.88
CA GLY A 74 6.90 -2.06 -3.92
C GLY A 74 7.12 -2.59 -5.32
N HIS A 75 7.65 -3.80 -5.47
CA HIS A 75 7.89 -4.40 -6.79
C HIS A 75 6.62 -5.00 -7.40
N ILE A 76 5.67 -5.36 -6.56
CA ILE A 76 4.38 -5.90 -6.99
C ILE A 76 3.28 -5.10 -6.32
N ASN A 77 2.30 -4.67 -7.11
CA ASN A 77 1.13 -3.99 -6.59
C ASN A 77 0.01 -5.02 -6.44
N PRO A 78 -0.37 -5.37 -5.21
CA PRO A 78 -1.39 -6.40 -5.03
C PRO A 78 -2.75 -5.89 -5.50
N SER A 79 -3.61 -6.82 -5.93
CA SER A 79 -4.99 -6.49 -6.22
C SER A 79 -5.70 -6.04 -4.94
N ALA A 80 -6.83 -5.35 -5.10
CA ALA A 80 -7.61 -4.94 -3.95
C ALA A 80 -8.02 -6.15 -3.09
N GLY A 81 -8.44 -7.24 -3.74
CA GLY A 81 -8.81 -8.44 -3.02
C GLY A 81 -7.67 -9.01 -2.21
N LEU A 82 -6.48 -9.08 -2.80
CA LEU A 82 -5.32 -9.58 -2.08
C LEU A 82 -4.93 -8.64 -0.95
N PHE A 83 -5.00 -7.34 -1.17
CA PHE A 83 -4.71 -6.36 -0.14
C PHE A 83 -5.61 -6.59 1.08
N PHE A 84 -6.92 -6.72 0.87
CA PHE A 84 -7.85 -6.98 1.95
C PHE A 84 -7.59 -8.32 2.64
N THR A 85 -7.21 -9.34 1.87
CA THR A 85 -6.86 -10.64 2.43
C THR A 85 -5.68 -10.52 3.38
N ILE A 86 -4.65 -9.79 2.99
CA ILE A 86 -3.47 -9.57 3.82
C ILE A 86 -3.86 -8.82 5.09
N ILE A 87 -4.61 -7.74 4.95
CA ILE A 87 -5.02 -6.92 6.10
C ILE A 87 -5.83 -7.74 7.09
N ASN A 88 -6.76 -8.56 6.60
CA ASN A 88 -7.56 -9.43 7.47
C ASN A 88 -6.69 -10.48 8.16
N ALA A 89 -5.71 -11.03 7.47
CA ALA A 89 -4.80 -12.01 8.07
C ALA A 89 -3.97 -11.41 9.19
N LEU A 90 -3.75 -10.10 9.16
CA LEU A 90 -3.01 -9.39 10.20
C LEU A 90 -3.91 -8.96 11.36
N GLY A 91 -5.18 -9.32 11.33
CA GLY A 91 -6.12 -8.95 12.39
C GLY A 91 -6.60 -7.52 12.31
N MET A 92 -6.45 -6.90 11.16
CA MET A 92 -6.85 -5.50 10.93
C MET A 92 -7.99 -5.44 9.95
N LYS A 93 -8.56 -4.25 9.79
CA LYS A 93 -9.59 -4.00 8.80
C LYS A 93 -9.34 -2.66 8.13
N VAL A 94 -9.89 -2.52 6.94
CA VAL A 94 -9.82 -1.25 6.20
C VAL A 94 -11.13 -0.49 6.40
N GLU A 95 -11.02 0.79 6.70
CA GLU A 95 -12.17 1.65 6.79
C GLU A 95 -12.07 2.73 5.73
N ILE A 96 -13.20 3.02 5.10
CA ILE A 96 -13.27 4.10 4.12
C ILE A 96 -13.93 5.28 4.81
N VAL A 97 -13.19 6.38 4.85
CA VAL A 97 -13.63 7.59 5.54
C VAL A 97 -13.82 8.69 4.52
N LYS A 98 -14.92 9.42 4.62
CA LYS A 98 -15.16 10.53 3.71
C LYS A 98 -14.14 11.64 3.96
N ALA A 99 -13.52 12.11 2.89
CA ALA A 99 -12.57 13.20 3.00
C ALA A 99 -13.28 14.48 3.38
N ILE A 100 -12.58 15.32 4.19
CA ILE A 100 -13.14 16.56 4.70
C ILE A 100 -12.63 17.70 3.86
N CYS A 101 -12.86 17.95 2.73
CA CYS A 101 -12.40 19.15 2.04
C CYS A 101 -13.21 19.41 0.76
#